data_4fa5256c5b82a9651905e0a11af0afc4
#
_entry.id   4fa5256c5b82a9651905e0a11af0afc4
#
_cell.length_a   1.000
_cell.length_b   1.000
_cell.length_c   1.000
_cell.angle_alpha   90.00
_cell.angle_beta   90.00
_cell.angle_gamma   90.00
#
_symmetry.space_group_name_H-M   'P 1'
#
loop_
_entity.id
_entity.type
_entity.pdbx_description
1 polymer ?
#
loop_
_entity_poly.entity_id
_entity_poly.type
_entity_poly.pdbx_seq_one_letter_code
_entity_poly.pdbx_strand_id
1 'polypeptide(L)'
;EMCIRDSPIPGVDTEYFSSLLSGINTGDLSYLSAFTGGSFERMSLFALSITPYITSSIIMQLLAIAIPKLEEMQKEGEDGRKKIAAITRYVTIALALIESIAMAVGFGRSGLIKGYQGFSTLHYIVSIIVVVAALTAGSAMLMWLGERITENGVGNGISIVLLINIISGMPSDFATLYSTFVAPRTIAKGVLAAAIIIAILVVMVVLVCFLQDGERRIPVQYSQKVSGRKTFGGQSTNIPLKVNTAGVMPVIFASSLMQFPVIIAQLFGKSYEWTRYLSSSYWCRISAPKYSIGLILYIVSVSYTHLTLPTIPLV
;
A
#
# COMPACT_ATOMS: atom_id res chain seq x y z
N GLU A 1 -9.81 7.16 17.85
CA GLU A 1 -8.82 6.88 16.79
C GLU A 1 -8.61 8.05 15.84
N MET A 2 -9.67 8.74 15.39
CA MET A 2 -9.52 9.92 14.50
C MET A 2 -8.62 10.99 15.08
N CYS A 3 -8.73 11.31 16.38
CA CYS A 3 -7.89 12.33 17.01
C CYS A 3 -6.41 11.97 17.05
N ILE A 4 -6.06 10.70 17.26
CA ILE A 4 -4.67 10.24 17.31
C ILE A 4 -4.08 10.18 15.91
N ARG A 5 -4.87 9.77 14.90
CA ARG A 5 -4.43 9.69 13.51
C ARG A 5 -4.02 11.05 12.94
N ASP A 6 -4.75 12.09 13.30
CA ASP A 6 -4.54 13.45 12.78
C ASP A 6 -3.63 14.30 13.70
N SER A 7 -3.08 13.71 14.78
CA SER A 7 -2.16 14.42 15.67
C SER A 7 -0.86 14.78 14.95
N PRO A 8 -0.54 16.08 14.79
CA PRO A 8 0.67 16.50 14.11
C PRO A 8 1.91 16.14 14.93
N ILE A 9 3.02 15.84 14.24
CA ILE A 9 4.29 15.58 14.91
C ILE A 9 4.81 16.88 15.54
N PRO A 10 5.24 16.86 16.81
CA PRO A 10 5.76 18.06 17.45
C PRO A 10 6.99 18.59 16.70
N GLY A 11 7.00 19.91 16.43
CA GLY A 11 8.09 20.59 15.74
C GLY A 11 7.98 20.64 14.21
N VAL A 12 6.93 20.05 13.62
CA VAL A 12 6.66 20.09 12.18
C VAL A 12 5.63 21.15 11.85
N ASP A 13 5.83 21.88 10.76
CA ASP A 13 4.87 22.83 10.21
C ASP A 13 3.96 22.14 9.17
N THR A 14 2.75 21.80 9.59
CA THR A 14 1.78 21.09 8.77
C THR A 14 1.21 21.95 7.64
N GLU A 15 1.07 23.27 7.85
CA GLU A 15 0.57 24.19 6.83
C GLU A 15 1.60 24.38 5.73
N TYR A 16 2.85 24.55 6.10
CA TYR A 16 3.95 24.63 5.14
C TYR A 16 4.08 23.34 4.33
N PHE A 17 3.96 22.17 4.97
CA PHE A 17 4.04 20.89 4.30
C PHE A 17 2.89 20.69 3.30
N SER A 18 1.66 21.02 3.66
CA SER A 18 0.51 20.92 2.76
C SER A 18 0.63 21.87 1.56
N SER A 19 1.17 23.08 1.77
CA SER A 19 1.42 24.05 0.69
C SER A 19 2.54 23.58 -0.25
N LEU A 20 3.57 22.94 0.29
CA LEU A 20 4.68 22.39 -0.48
C LEU A 20 4.22 21.19 -1.32
N LEU A 21 3.39 20.34 -0.77
CA LEU A 21 2.74 19.23 -1.47
C LEU A 21 1.82 19.71 -2.61
N SER A 22 1.03 20.73 -2.39
CA SER A 22 0.17 21.29 -3.44
C SER A 22 0.95 21.95 -4.59
N GLY A 23 2.17 22.41 -4.34
CA GLY A 23 3.07 22.98 -5.34
C GLY A 23 3.85 21.95 -6.17
N ILE A 24 4.01 20.74 -5.65
CA ILE A 24 4.65 19.63 -6.38
C ILE A 24 3.54 18.92 -7.16
N ASN A 25 3.66 18.76 -8.48
CA ASN A 25 2.72 17.98 -9.32
C ASN A 25 2.67 16.52 -8.87
N THR A 26 1.74 16.18 -7.99
CA THR A 26 1.79 15.11 -7.01
C THR A 26 1.03 13.84 -7.39
N GLY A 27 1.08 13.39 -8.64
CA GLY A 27 0.48 12.11 -8.98
C GLY A 27 1.00 10.95 -8.11
N ASP A 28 2.29 10.93 -7.77
CA ASP A 28 2.91 9.86 -6.97
C ASP A 28 2.60 9.98 -5.48
N LEU A 29 2.58 11.21 -4.98
CA LEU A 29 2.25 11.50 -3.58
C LEU A 29 0.76 11.36 -3.29
N SER A 30 -0.11 11.62 -4.26
CA SER A 30 -1.55 11.37 -4.16
C SER A 30 -1.88 9.88 -3.96
N TYR A 31 -1.11 9.00 -4.60
CA TYR A 31 -1.25 7.57 -4.40
C TYR A 31 -0.90 7.16 -2.95
N LEU A 32 0.20 7.70 -2.43
CA LEU A 32 0.60 7.47 -1.03
C LEU A 32 -0.44 8.02 -0.05
N SER A 33 -0.99 9.20 -0.33
CA SER A 33 -2.07 9.82 0.46
C SER A 33 -3.32 8.95 0.52
N ALA A 34 -3.69 8.27 -0.58
CA ALA A 34 -4.83 7.36 -0.60
C ALA A 34 -4.67 6.17 0.37
N PHE A 35 -3.46 5.58 0.46
CA PHE A 35 -3.19 4.48 1.42
C PHE A 35 -3.04 4.93 2.87
N THR A 36 -2.63 6.16 3.09
CA THR A 36 -2.47 6.72 4.43
C THR A 36 -3.72 7.43 4.93
N GLY A 37 -4.77 7.56 4.09
CA GLY A 37 -6.02 8.24 4.43
C GLY A 37 -5.84 9.73 4.74
N GLY A 38 -4.90 10.41 4.04
CA GLY A 38 -4.59 11.83 4.25
C GLY A 38 -3.66 12.13 5.43
N SER A 39 -3.25 11.12 6.21
CA SER A 39 -2.31 11.29 7.33
C SER A 39 -0.93 11.76 6.87
N PHE A 40 -0.54 11.37 5.66
CA PHE A 40 0.71 11.81 5.04
C PHE A 40 0.72 13.32 4.77
N GLU A 41 -0.34 13.87 4.20
CA GLU A 41 -0.45 15.31 3.86
C GLU A 41 -0.39 16.20 5.10
N ARG A 42 -0.86 15.68 6.24
CA ARG A 42 -0.85 16.39 7.52
C ARG A 42 0.39 16.12 8.35
N MET A 43 1.34 15.31 7.86
CA MET A 43 2.52 14.88 8.64
C MET A 43 2.14 14.48 10.05
N SER A 44 1.16 13.61 10.15
CA SER A 44 0.71 13.08 11.44
C SER A 44 1.61 11.96 11.92
N LEU A 45 1.44 11.55 13.18
CA LEU A 45 2.16 10.42 13.79
C LEU A 45 2.08 9.14 12.94
N PHE A 46 0.98 8.93 12.22
CA PHE A 46 0.74 7.79 11.35
C PHE A 46 0.98 8.08 9.85
N ALA A 47 1.82 9.06 9.54
CA ALA A 47 2.10 9.43 8.14
C ALA A 47 2.68 8.28 7.31
N LEU A 48 3.50 7.39 7.90
CA LEU A 48 4.01 6.18 7.25
C LEU A 48 2.94 5.07 7.14
N SER A 49 1.86 5.17 7.92
CA SER A 49 0.80 4.16 7.96
C SER A 49 1.36 2.74 8.20
N ILE A 50 0.76 1.74 7.57
CA ILE A 50 1.15 0.33 7.63
C ILE A 50 2.06 -0.08 6.46
N THR A 51 2.43 0.88 5.60
CA THR A 51 3.23 0.64 4.38
C THR A 51 4.54 -0.10 4.65
N PRO A 52 5.38 0.25 5.65
CA PRO A 52 6.62 -0.47 5.94
C PRO A 52 6.37 -1.94 6.31
N TYR A 53 5.27 -2.24 6.99
CA TYR A 53 4.92 -3.61 7.34
C TYR A 53 4.51 -4.43 6.11
N ILE A 54 3.69 -3.87 5.22
CA ILE A 54 3.27 -4.56 3.99
C ILE A 54 4.51 -4.87 3.14
N THR A 55 5.37 -3.89 2.93
CA THR A 55 6.63 -4.06 2.18
C THR A 55 7.52 -5.13 2.80
N SER A 56 7.70 -5.09 4.12
CA SER A 56 8.47 -6.08 4.89
C SER A 56 7.89 -7.49 4.76
N SER A 57 6.57 -7.64 4.88
CA SER A 57 5.91 -8.94 4.76
C SER A 57 6.12 -9.56 3.38
N ILE A 58 6.03 -8.76 2.32
CA ILE A 58 6.25 -9.24 0.95
C ILE A 58 7.74 -9.56 0.71
N ILE A 59 8.66 -8.72 1.21
CA ILE A 59 10.10 -9.01 1.15
C ILE A 59 10.39 -10.34 1.82
N MET A 60 9.83 -10.61 2.99
CA MET A 60 10.02 -11.86 3.70
C MET A 60 9.44 -13.06 2.96
N GLN A 61 8.29 -12.91 2.30
CA GLN A 61 7.72 -13.96 1.45
C GLN A 61 8.63 -14.28 0.26
N LEU A 62 9.19 -13.28 -0.40
CA LEU A 62 10.13 -13.48 -1.50
C LEU A 62 11.47 -14.07 -1.01
N LEU A 63 11.95 -13.62 0.16
CA LEU A 63 13.17 -14.18 0.77
C LEU A 63 12.99 -15.64 1.17
N ALA A 64 11.80 -16.04 1.58
CA ALA A 64 11.49 -17.43 1.91
C ALA A 64 11.64 -18.37 0.71
N ILE A 65 11.46 -17.87 -0.51
CA ILE A 65 11.72 -18.64 -1.73
C ILE A 65 13.23 -18.68 -2.05
N ALA A 66 13.93 -17.55 -1.82
CA ALA A 66 15.33 -17.40 -2.19
C ALA A 66 16.29 -18.09 -1.20
N ILE A 67 15.91 -18.19 0.07
CA ILE A 67 16.77 -18.72 1.15
C ILE A 67 16.18 -20.04 1.66
N PRO A 68 16.86 -21.21 1.41
CA PRO A 68 16.36 -22.53 1.83
C PRO A 68 16.06 -22.64 3.33
N LYS A 69 16.84 -21.96 4.17
CA LYS A 69 16.64 -21.95 5.62
C LYS A 69 15.32 -21.30 6.06
N LEU A 70 14.85 -20.29 5.33
CA LEU A 70 13.56 -19.67 5.59
C LEU A 70 12.41 -20.54 5.07
N GLU A 71 12.62 -21.24 3.96
CA GLU A 71 11.68 -22.21 3.43
C GLU A 71 11.47 -23.38 4.42
N GLU A 72 12.57 -23.90 5.02
CA GLU A 72 12.49 -24.92 6.05
C GLU A 72 11.71 -24.44 7.26
N MET A 73 11.98 -23.22 7.75
CA MET A 73 11.21 -22.63 8.86
C MET A 73 9.74 -22.48 8.51
N GLN A 74 9.39 -22.18 7.26
CA GLN A 74 8.00 -22.08 6.83
C GLN A 74 7.29 -23.43 6.87
N LYS A 75 8.02 -24.52 6.62
CA LYS A 75 7.54 -25.92 6.68
C LYS A 75 7.45 -26.49 8.10
N GLU A 76 8.10 -25.87 9.10
CA GLU A 76 8.03 -26.26 10.52
C GLU A 76 6.64 -26.06 11.17
N GLY A 77 5.65 -25.53 10.45
CA GLY A 77 4.29 -25.34 10.95
C GLY A 77 4.09 -24.05 11.77
N GLU A 78 3.35 -24.13 12.88
CA GLU A 78 3.01 -22.93 13.69
C GLU A 78 4.22 -22.25 14.32
N ASP A 79 5.18 -23.00 14.81
CA ASP A 79 6.37 -22.45 15.48
C ASP A 79 7.30 -21.75 14.47
N GLY A 80 7.42 -22.29 13.27
CA GLY A 80 8.14 -21.64 12.19
C GLY A 80 7.47 -20.35 11.73
N ARG A 81 6.14 -20.33 11.61
CA ARG A 81 5.38 -19.12 11.28
C ARG A 81 5.56 -18.02 12.33
N LYS A 82 5.56 -18.36 13.62
CA LYS A 82 5.83 -17.39 14.71
C LYS A 82 7.23 -16.79 14.61
N LYS A 83 8.24 -17.59 14.26
CA LYS A 83 9.63 -17.11 14.06
C LYS A 83 9.71 -16.17 12.85
N ILE A 84 9.08 -16.52 11.72
CA ILE A 84 9.03 -15.68 10.53
C ILE A 84 8.31 -14.34 10.83
N ALA A 85 7.18 -14.38 11.54
CA ALA A 85 6.48 -13.18 11.97
C ALA A 85 7.35 -12.27 12.86
N ALA A 86 8.14 -12.85 13.78
CA ALA A 86 9.08 -12.09 14.59
C ALA A 86 10.17 -11.41 13.74
N ILE A 87 10.74 -12.12 12.76
CA ILE A 87 11.73 -11.54 11.84
C ILE A 87 11.09 -10.42 11.00
N THR A 88 9.86 -10.63 10.52
CA THR A 88 9.12 -9.60 9.77
C THR A 88 8.93 -8.32 10.59
N ARG A 89 8.65 -8.43 11.89
CA ARG A 89 8.55 -7.26 12.80
C ARG A 89 9.86 -6.47 12.86
N TYR A 90 11.01 -7.15 13.02
CA TYR A 90 12.32 -6.47 13.04
C TYR A 90 12.62 -5.78 11.71
N VAL A 91 12.36 -6.45 10.59
CA VAL A 91 12.53 -5.86 9.26
C VAL A 91 11.61 -4.66 9.05
N THR A 92 10.37 -4.74 9.54
CA THR A 92 9.41 -3.62 9.48
C THR A 92 9.93 -2.39 10.21
N ILE A 93 10.44 -2.56 11.44
CA ILE A 93 10.99 -1.45 12.22
C ILE A 93 12.23 -0.86 11.54
N ALA A 94 13.10 -1.69 10.98
CA ALA A 94 14.26 -1.23 10.23
C ALA A 94 13.86 -0.44 8.98
N LEU A 95 12.88 -0.91 8.20
CA LEU A 95 12.36 -0.20 7.04
C LEU A 95 11.65 1.11 7.44
N ALA A 96 10.82 1.08 8.47
CA ALA A 96 10.16 2.28 8.99
C ALA A 96 11.17 3.34 9.44
N LEU A 97 12.27 2.92 10.05
CA LEU A 97 13.35 3.81 10.45
C LEU A 97 14.07 4.43 9.23
N ILE A 98 14.35 3.64 8.20
CA ILE A 98 14.95 4.14 6.95
C ILE A 98 14.03 5.14 6.26
N GLU A 99 12.74 4.80 6.12
CA GLU A 99 11.75 5.68 5.51
C GLU A 99 11.54 6.97 6.31
N SER A 100 11.49 6.88 7.64
CA SER A 100 11.34 8.06 8.51
C SER A 100 12.55 8.99 8.44
N ILE A 101 13.79 8.45 8.40
CA ILE A 101 15.01 9.24 8.17
C ILE A 101 14.95 9.91 6.80
N ALA A 102 14.55 9.15 5.77
CA ALA A 102 14.41 9.67 4.41
C ALA A 102 13.45 10.86 4.36
N MET A 103 12.29 10.73 5.00
CA MET A 103 11.31 11.82 5.08
C MET A 103 11.82 13.01 5.90
N ALA A 104 12.34 12.77 7.09
CA ALA A 104 12.80 13.84 7.98
C ALA A 104 13.94 14.65 7.36
N VAL A 105 14.90 14.00 6.69
CA VAL A 105 16.03 14.70 6.03
C VAL A 105 15.60 15.32 4.71
N GLY A 106 14.81 14.61 3.90
CA GLY A 106 14.36 15.09 2.60
C GLY A 106 13.49 16.35 2.70
N PHE A 107 12.48 16.32 3.54
CA PHE A 107 11.60 17.47 3.75
C PHE A 107 12.14 18.47 4.79
N GLY A 108 12.99 18.05 5.71
CA GLY A 108 13.63 18.94 6.69
C GLY A 108 14.43 20.05 6.03
N ARG A 109 15.13 19.77 4.92
CA ARG A 109 15.85 20.75 4.11
C ARG A 109 14.92 21.75 3.41
N SER A 110 13.69 21.39 3.16
CA SER A 110 12.70 22.26 2.53
C SER A 110 11.98 23.20 3.51
N GLY A 111 12.34 23.21 4.80
CA GLY A 111 11.75 24.11 5.79
C GLY A 111 10.60 23.49 6.60
N LEU A 112 10.42 22.18 6.56
CA LEU A 112 9.38 21.45 7.30
C LEU A 112 9.48 21.64 8.83
N ILE A 113 10.68 21.83 9.35
CA ILE A 113 10.95 21.96 10.79
C ILE A 113 10.81 23.43 11.18
N LYS A 114 9.86 23.73 12.07
CA LYS A 114 9.64 25.09 12.60
C LYS A 114 10.95 25.62 13.21
N GLY A 115 11.41 26.77 12.72
CA GLY A 115 12.59 27.44 13.25
C GLY A 115 13.92 27.10 12.59
N TYR A 116 13.93 26.45 11.43
CA TYR A 116 15.17 26.15 10.69
C TYR A 116 16.06 27.38 10.41
N GLN A 117 15.46 28.56 10.23
CA GLN A 117 16.19 29.80 9.89
C GLN A 117 16.76 30.58 11.09
N GLY A 118 16.70 30.05 12.31
CA GLY A 118 17.15 30.83 13.49
C GLY A 118 17.80 30.03 14.62
N PHE A 119 17.83 28.70 14.51
CA PHE A 119 18.29 27.83 15.59
C PHE A 119 19.68 27.24 15.36
N SER A 120 20.35 26.91 16.46
CA SER A 120 21.62 26.19 16.47
C SER A 120 21.51 24.83 15.77
N THR A 121 22.57 24.40 15.09
CA THR A 121 22.68 23.09 14.42
C THR A 121 22.25 21.92 15.32
N LEU A 122 22.53 22.03 16.60
CA LEU A 122 22.17 21.03 17.59
C LEU A 122 20.66 20.90 17.76
N HIS A 123 19.94 22.01 17.76
CA HIS A 123 18.45 22.00 17.84
C HIS A 123 17.82 21.33 16.61
N TYR A 124 18.37 21.57 15.43
CA TYR A 124 17.93 20.92 14.19
C TYR A 124 18.09 19.40 14.22
N ILE A 125 19.28 18.92 14.69
CA ILE A 125 19.55 17.48 14.83
C ILE A 125 18.57 16.83 15.82
N VAL A 126 18.32 17.47 16.96
CA VAL A 126 17.36 16.97 17.96
C VAL A 126 15.95 16.89 17.38
N SER A 127 15.53 17.91 16.63
CA SER A 127 14.21 17.91 15.98
C SER A 127 14.07 16.80 14.95
N ILE A 128 15.10 16.52 14.15
CA ILE A 128 15.09 15.38 13.23
C ILE A 128 14.95 14.07 14.00
N ILE A 129 15.69 13.87 15.07
CA ILE A 129 15.63 12.66 15.88
C ILE A 129 14.22 12.46 16.45
N VAL A 130 13.59 13.53 16.94
CA VAL A 130 12.21 13.49 17.47
C VAL A 130 11.23 13.10 16.37
N VAL A 131 11.33 13.68 15.17
CA VAL A 131 10.44 13.36 14.04
C VAL A 131 10.62 11.90 13.61
N VAL A 132 11.87 11.44 13.47
CA VAL A 132 12.17 10.05 13.11
C VAL A 132 11.63 9.07 14.15
N ALA A 133 11.85 9.35 15.43
CA ALA A 133 11.35 8.52 16.52
C ALA A 133 9.81 8.48 16.53
N ALA A 134 9.14 9.62 16.34
CA ALA A 134 7.70 9.72 16.30
C ALA A 134 7.09 8.92 15.14
N LEU A 135 7.61 9.06 13.92
CA LEU A 135 7.15 8.34 12.74
C LEU A 135 7.36 6.82 12.88
N THR A 136 8.53 6.42 13.36
CA THR A 136 8.84 4.99 13.57
C THR A 136 7.96 4.38 14.66
N ALA A 137 7.73 5.10 15.75
CA ALA A 137 6.84 4.67 16.82
C ALA A 137 5.39 4.55 16.34
N GLY A 138 4.90 5.49 15.52
CA GLY A 138 3.58 5.45 14.92
C GLY A 138 3.38 4.22 14.04
N SER A 139 4.31 3.92 13.16
CA SER A 139 4.28 2.72 12.31
C SER A 139 4.34 1.42 13.13
N ALA A 140 5.21 1.36 14.15
CA ALA A 140 5.31 0.22 15.05
C ALA A 140 4.01 -0.01 15.84
N MET A 141 3.35 1.06 16.28
CA MET A 141 2.06 1.00 16.97
C MET A 141 0.95 0.45 16.07
N LEU A 142 0.89 0.91 14.81
CA LEU A 142 -0.09 0.40 13.84
C LEU A 142 0.14 -1.08 13.50
N MET A 143 1.40 -1.50 13.36
CA MET A 143 1.75 -2.90 13.18
C MET A 143 1.27 -3.75 14.36
N TRP A 144 1.58 -3.34 15.60
CA TRP A 144 1.13 -4.03 16.80
C TRP A 144 -0.39 -4.10 16.90
N LEU A 145 -1.09 -3.01 16.56
CA LEU A 145 -2.55 -2.97 16.55
C LEU A 145 -3.13 -3.94 15.52
N GLY A 146 -2.58 -3.98 14.31
CA GLY A 146 -2.98 -4.91 13.25
C GLY A 146 -2.81 -6.37 13.65
N GLU A 147 -1.71 -6.71 14.32
CA GLU A 147 -1.49 -8.06 14.85
C GLU A 147 -2.49 -8.42 15.97
N ARG A 148 -2.77 -7.50 16.88
CA ARG A 148 -3.76 -7.72 17.93
C ARG A 148 -5.18 -7.94 17.39
N ILE A 149 -5.53 -7.21 16.33
CA ILE A 149 -6.81 -7.44 15.63
C ILE A 149 -6.82 -8.82 14.96
N THR A 150 -5.70 -9.26 14.39
CA THR A 150 -5.59 -10.60 13.79
C THR A 150 -5.68 -11.71 14.83
N GLU A 151 -5.06 -11.53 16.01
CA GLU A 151 -5.06 -12.55 17.07
C GLU A 151 -6.41 -12.67 17.78
N ASN A 152 -7.07 -11.56 18.08
CA ASN A 152 -8.26 -11.51 18.93
C ASN A 152 -9.55 -11.07 18.19
N GLY A 153 -9.43 -10.67 16.91
CA GLY A 153 -10.52 -10.16 16.11
C GLY A 153 -10.96 -11.10 14.99
N VAL A 154 -11.60 -10.53 13.98
CA VAL A 154 -12.10 -11.26 12.80
C VAL A 154 -11.27 -10.94 11.60
N GLY A 155 -10.69 -11.96 10.94
CA GLY A 155 -9.96 -11.82 9.70
C GLY A 155 -8.53 -11.25 9.87
N ASN A 156 -8.00 -10.66 8.79
CA ASN A 156 -6.66 -10.10 8.78
C ASN A 156 -6.69 -8.64 9.25
N GLY A 157 -6.14 -8.35 10.45
CA GLY A 157 -6.14 -7.02 11.05
C GLY A 157 -5.45 -5.95 10.21
N ILE A 158 -4.42 -6.33 9.45
CA ILE A 158 -3.70 -5.42 8.55
C ILE A 158 -4.62 -4.94 7.43
N SER A 159 -5.38 -5.86 6.84
CA SER A 159 -6.36 -5.54 5.80
C SER A 159 -7.47 -4.63 6.34
N ILE A 160 -7.88 -4.82 7.59
CA ILE A 160 -8.87 -3.97 8.26
C ILE A 160 -8.33 -2.55 8.46
N VAL A 161 -7.10 -2.40 8.94
CA VAL A 161 -6.46 -1.07 9.11
C VAL A 161 -6.35 -0.36 7.78
N LEU A 162 -5.95 -1.06 6.72
CA LEU A 162 -5.84 -0.50 5.37
C LEU A 162 -7.22 -0.08 4.83
N LEU A 163 -8.24 -0.90 5.04
CA LEU A 163 -9.63 -0.59 4.67
C LEU A 163 -10.12 0.69 5.37
N ILE A 164 -9.88 0.82 6.68
CA ILE A 164 -10.27 1.99 7.46
C ILE A 164 -9.56 3.25 6.94
N ASN A 165 -8.27 3.16 6.61
CA ASN A 165 -7.52 4.28 6.04
C ASN A 165 -8.13 4.75 4.71
N ILE A 166 -8.42 3.83 3.81
CA ILE A 166 -9.04 4.15 2.51
C ILE A 166 -10.43 4.78 2.71
N ILE A 167 -11.29 4.15 3.52
CA ILE A 167 -12.65 4.66 3.76
C ILE A 167 -12.63 6.05 4.40
N SER A 168 -11.68 6.32 5.30
CA SER A 168 -11.59 7.62 5.97
C SER A 168 -11.21 8.76 5.01
N GLY A 169 -10.56 8.49 3.90
CA GLY A 169 -10.25 9.45 2.84
C GLY A 169 -11.43 9.74 1.91
N MET A 170 -12.35 8.78 1.74
CA MET A 170 -13.46 8.87 0.77
C MET A 170 -14.31 10.14 0.89
N PRO A 171 -14.71 10.63 2.07
CA PRO A 171 -15.52 11.85 2.16
C PRO A 171 -14.84 13.08 1.56
N SER A 172 -13.53 13.24 1.76
CA SER A 172 -12.76 14.36 1.19
C SER A 172 -12.61 14.21 -0.33
N ASP A 173 -12.43 12.98 -0.81
CA ASP A 173 -12.32 12.68 -2.24
C ASP A 173 -13.64 12.96 -2.97
N PHE A 174 -14.77 12.58 -2.39
CA PHE A 174 -16.10 12.93 -2.92
C PHE A 174 -16.34 14.43 -2.93
N ALA A 175 -15.94 15.15 -1.88
CA ALA A 175 -16.04 16.62 -1.85
C ALA A 175 -15.19 17.26 -2.96
N THR A 176 -13.99 16.74 -3.20
CA THR A 176 -13.09 17.18 -4.27
C THR A 176 -13.67 16.87 -5.66
N LEU A 177 -14.23 15.69 -5.87
CA LEU A 177 -14.91 15.33 -7.11
C LEU A 177 -16.10 16.28 -7.37
N TYR A 178 -16.92 16.55 -6.35
CA TYR A 178 -18.03 17.45 -6.46
C TYR A 178 -17.58 18.87 -6.81
N SER A 179 -16.61 19.41 -6.08
CA SER A 179 -16.10 20.77 -6.30
C SER A 179 -15.42 20.95 -7.67
N THR A 180 -14.77 19.89 -8.18
CA THR A 180 -14.04 19.96 -9.46
C THR A 180 -14.92 19.75 -10.67
N PHE A 181 -15.85 18.79 -10.60
CA PHE A 181 -16.61 18.36 -11.79
C PHE A 181 -18.06 18.84 -11.81
N VAL A 182 -18.67 19.07 -10.66
CA VAL A 182 -20.10 19.42 -10.57
C VAL A 182 -20.30 20.92 -10.30
N ALA A 183 -19.65 21.46 -9.26
CA ALA A 183 -19.87 22.84 -8.83
C ALA A 183 -19.57 23.93 -9.89
N PRO A 184 -18.51 23.85 -10.73
CA PRO A 184 -18.20 24.90 -11.70
C PRO A 184 -19.07 24.86 -12.95
N ARG A 185 -20.04 23.95 -13.06
CA ARG A 185 -20.86 23.77 -14.28
C ARG A 185 -22.28 24.27 -14.10
N THR A 186 -22.96 24.59 -15.21
CA THR A 186 -24.40 24.88 -15.24
C THR A 186 -25.18 23.69 -14.70
N ILE A 187 -26.30 23.91 -14.01
CA ILE A 187 -27.09 22.89 -13.31
C ILE A 187 -27.30 21.61 -14.15
N ALA A 188 -27.73 21.75 -15.41
CA ALA A 188 -27.95 20.62 -16.30
C ALA A 188 -26.66 19.82 -16.60
N LYS A 189 -25.55 20.51 -16.84
CA LYS A 189 -24.24 19.86 -17.08
C LYS A 189 -23.64 19.28 -15.80
N GLY A 190 -23.93 19.89 -14.63
CA GLY A 190 -23.53 19.39 -13.32
C GLY A 190 -24.22 18.06 -12.98
N VAL A 191 -25.54 17.98 -13.20
CA VAL A 191 -26.33 16.75 -13.02
C VAL A 191 -25.82 15.63 -13.94
N LEU A 192 -25.56 15.94 -15.22
CA LEU A 192 -25.01 14.98 -16.17
C LEU A 192 -23.61 14.48 -15.72
N ALA A 193 -22.74 15.37 -15.26
CA ALA A 193 -21.42 15.01 -14.76
C ALA A 193 -21.51 14.10 -13.52
N ALA A 194 -22.39 14.41 -12.58
CA ALA A 194 -22.63 13.57 -11.40
C ALA A 194 -23.16 12.17 -11.79
N ALA A 195 -24.11 12.11 -12.73
CA ALA A 195 -24.64 10.84 -13.22
C ALA A 195 -23.55 9.97 -13.90
N ILE A 196 -22.68 10.57 -14.69
CA ILE A 196 -21.55 9.88 -15.34
C ILE A 196 -20.56 9.35 -14.28
N ILE A 197 -20.21 10.16 -13.26
CA ILE A 197 -19.30 9.74 -12.19
C ILE A 197 -19.88 8.54 -11.43
N ILE A 198 -21.15 8.60 -11.05
CA ILE A 198 -21.83 7.50 -10.36
C ILE A 198 -21.86 6.25 -11.25
N ALA A 199 -22.18 6.40 -12.53
CA ALA A 199 -22.20 5.28 -13.48
C ALA A 199 -20.81 4.62 -13.60
N ILE A 200 -19.73 5.39 -13.69
CA ILE A 200 -18.36 4.87 -13.73
C ILE A 200 -18.03 4.12 -12.45
N LEU A 201 -18.36 4.68 -11.27
CA LEU A 201 -18.12 4.02 -9.99
C LEU A 201 -18.86 2.70 -9.88
N VAL A 202 -20.14 2.65 -10.28
CA VAL A 202 -20.93 1.41 -10.27
C VAL A 202 -20.34 0.37 -11.22
N VAL A 203 -19.97 0.76 -12.43
CA VAL A 203 -19.34 -0.15 -13.40
C VAL A 203 -18.02 -0.70 -12.86
N MET A 204 -17.17 0.15 -12.23
CA MET A 204 -15.94 -0.30 -11.62
C MET A 204 -16.19 -1.33 -10.50
N VAL A 205 -17.13 -1.06 -9.60
CA VAL A 205 -17.47 -1.99 -8.50
C VAL A 205 -17.98 -3.33 -9.08
N VAL A 206 -18.87 -3.31 -10.06
CA VAL A 206 -19.39 -4.52 -10.71
C VAL A 206 -18.26 -5.34 -11.35
N LEU A 207 -17.35 -4.69 -12.08
CA LEU A 207 -16.20 -5.38 -12.70
C LEU A 207 -15.27 -6.00 -11.66
N VAL A 208 -14.99 -5.29 -10.55
CA VAL A 208 -14.15 -5.81 -9.47
C VAL A 208 -14.81 -7.00 -8.78
N CYS A 209 -16.12 -6.93 -8.47
CA CYS A 209 -16.86 -8.05 -7.90
C CYS A 209 -16.86 -9.26 -8.85
N PHE A 210 -17.06 -9.03 -10.14
CA PHE A 210 -17.05 -10.11 -11.14
C PHE A 210 -15.69 -10.81 -11.22
N LEU A 211 -14.57 -10.05 -11.13
CA LEU A 211 -13.21 -10.61 -11.09
C LEU A 211 -12.92 -11.35 -9.77
N GLN A 212 -13.43 -10.83 -8.66
CA GLN A 212 -13.19 -11.41 -7.32
C GLN A 212 -13.93 -12.74 -7.13
N ASP A 213 -15.16 -12.83 -7.66
CA ASP A 213 -16.00 -14.02 -7.56
C ASP A 213 -15.77 -15.03 -8.70
N GLY A 214 -14.92 -14.66 -9.67
CA GLY A 214 -14.58 -15.52 -10.80
C GLY A 214 -13.89 -16.81 -10.36
N GLU A 215 -14.53 -17.97 -10.57
CA GLU A 215 -14.00 -19.29 -10.25
C GLU A 215 -13.91 -20.17 -11.50
N ARG A 216 -12.75 -20.80 -11.71
CA ARG A 216 -12.60 -21.86 -12.69
C ARG A 216 -12.86 -23.20 -12.03
N ARG A 217 -13.95 -23.88 -12.40
CA ARG A 217 -14.31 -25.19 -11.88
C ARG A 217 -13.67 -26.27 -12.72
N ILE A 218 -12.79 -27.06 -12.12
CA ILE A 218 -12.13 -28.21 -12.76
C ILE A 218 -12.89 -29.46 -12.33
N PRO A 219 -13.52 -30.24 -13.26
CA PRO A 219 -14.21 -31.46 -12.91
C PRO A 219 -13.17 -32.54 -12.53
N VAL A 220 -13.35 -33.15 -11.38
CA VAL A 220 -12.53 -34.27 -10.89
C VAL A 220 -13.41 -35.50 -10.85
N GLN A 221 -12.96 -36.55 -11.53
CA GLN A 221 -13.60 -37.85 -11.48
C GLN A 221 -12.95 -38.71 -10.40
N TYR A 222 -13.74 -39.08 -9.40
CA TYR A 222 -13.30 -40.06 -8.41
C TYR A 222 -13.58 -41.46 -8.90
N SER A 223 -12.64 -42.38 -8.68
CA SER A 223 -12.82 -43.80 -9.01
C SER A 223 -13.97 -44.38 -8.17
N GLN A 224 -14.86 -45.12 -8.83
CA GLN A 224 -15.96 -45.82 -8.16
C GLN A 224 -15.38 -47.02 -7.37
N LYS A 225 -15.65 -47.09 -6.06
CA LYS A 225 -15.37 -48.27 -5.25
C LYS A 225 -16.57 -49.22 -5.37
N VAL A 226 -16.31 -50.38 -5.95
CA VAL A 226 -17.30 -51.48 -6.00
C VAL A 226 -17.02 -52.39 -4.78
N SER A 227 -17.97 -52.50 -3.88
CA SER A 227 -17.94 -53.44 -2.76
C SER A 227 -19.13 -54.40 -2.90
N GLY A 228 -18.88 -55.57 -3.44
CA GLY A 228 -19.92 -56.57 -3.75
C GLY A 228 -20.87 -56.11 -4.86
N ARG A 229 -22.18 -56.17 -4.63
CA ARG A 229 -23.23 -55.78 -5.59
C ARG A 229 -23.60 -54.29 -5.54
N LYS A 230 -22.98 -53.49 -4.64
CA LYS A 230 -23.27 -52.06 -4.48
C LYS A 230 -22.09 -51.23 -4.95
N THR A 231 -22.31 -50.32 -5.85
CA THR A 231 -21.36 -49.30 -6.28
C THR A 231 -21.55 -48.06 -5.37
N PHE A 232 -20.49 -47.72 -4.63
CA PHE A 232 -20.42 -46.52 -3.83
C PHE A 232 -19.49 -45.53 -4.51
N GLY A 233 -19.93 -44.30 -4.69
CA GLY A 233 -19.17 -43.25 -5.32
C GLY A 233 -19.54 -43.03 -6.79
N GLY A 234 -19.22 -41.92 -7.31
CA GLY A 234 -19.57 -41.49 -8.68
C GLY A 234 -20.10 -40.08 -8.72
N GLN A 235 -20.08 -39.35 -7.59
CA GLN A 235 -20.33 -37.92 -7.64
C GLN A 235 -19.13 -37.21 -8.25
N SER A 236 -19.32 -36.58 -9.39
CA SER A 236 -18.33 -35.65 -9.94
C SER A 236 -18.25 -34.43 -9.05
N THR A 237 -17.11 -34.24 -8.39
CA THR A 237 -16.83 -33.05 -7.58
C THR A 237 -15.98 -32.11 -8.39
N ASN A 238 -16.26 -30.82 -8.31
CA ASN A 238 -15.48 -29.80 -8.98
C ASN A 238 -14.54 -29.14 -7.96
N ILE A 239 -13.28 -28.93 -8.34
CA ILE A 239 -12.35 -28.11 -7.56
C ILE A 239 -12.47 -26.67 -8.04
N PRO A 240 -12.95 -25.71 -7.17
CA PRO A 240 -13.02 -24.31 -7.52
C PRO A 240 -11.62 -23.69 -7.41
N LEU A 241 -11.10 -23.15 -8.50
CA LEU A 241 -9.90 -22.34 -8.53
C LEU A 241 -10.29 -20.89 -8.73
N LYS A 242 -9.98 -20.02 -7.78
CA LYS A 242 -10.20 -18.58 -7.91
C LYS A 242 -9.32 -18.00 -9.00
N VAL A 243 -9.87 -17.14 -9.85
CA VAL A 243 -9.12 -16.45 -10.91
C VAL A 243 -8.13 -15.46 -10.32
N ASN A 244 -8.55 -14.73 -9.29
CA ASN A 244 -7.70 -13.79 -8.57
C ASN A 244 -7.31 -14.35 -7.20
N THR A 245 -6.23 -15.13 -7.15
CA THR A 245 -5.72 -15.75 -5.92
C THR A 245 -4.85 -14.81 -5.10
N ALA A 246 -4.11 -13.91 -5.75
CA ALA A 246 -3.16 -13.02 -5.10
C ALA A 246 -3.79 -11.73 -4.55
N GLY A 247 -5.03 -11.39 -4.98
CA GLY A 247 -5.74 -10.20 -4.52
C GLY A 247 -5.05 -8.90 -4.94
N VAL A 248 -4.99 -7.95 -4.01
CA VAL A 248 -4.42 -6.60 -4.24
C VAL A 248 -2.92 -6.53 -3.90
N MET A 249 -2.35 -7.55 -3.26
CA MET A 249 -0.96 -7.56 -2.79
C MET A 249 0.08 -7.30 -3.90
N PRO A 250 -0.02 -7.89 -5.11
CA PRO A 250 0.94 -7.64 -6.18
C PRO A 250 1.00 -6.18 -6.62
N VAL A 251 -0.15 -5.50 -6.63
CA VAL A 251 -0.26 -4.08 -7.02
C VAL A 251 0.44 -3.20 -5.99
N ILE A 252 0.19 -3.44 -4.69
CA ILE A 252 0.82 -2.69 -3.61
C ILE A 252 2.33 -2.91 -3.60
N PHE A 253 2.78 -4.14 -3.83
CA PHE A 253 4.21 -4.46 -3.89
C PHE A 253 4.90 -3.77 -5.07
N ALA A 254 4.35 -3.90 -6.26
CA ALA A 254 4.93 -3.28 -7.45
C ALA A 254 5.02 -1.75 -7.31
N SER A 255 3.98 -1.11 -6.76
CA SER A 255 3.99 0.33 -6.50
C SER A 255 5.03 0.72 -5.45
N SER A 256 5.14 -0.03 -4.35
CA SER A 256 6.15 0.22 -3.31
C SER A 256 7.57 0.03 -3.85
N LEU A 257 7.80 -1.01 -4.66
CA LEU A 257 9.10 -1.29 -5.27
C LEU A 257 9.53 -0.17 -6.21
N MET A 258 8.60 0.39 -7.00
CA MET A 258 8.90 1.50 -7.91
C MET A 258 9.07 2.83 -7.18
N GLN A 259 8.37 3.03 -6.08
CA GLN A 259 8.41 4.27 -5.31
C GLN A 259 9.66 4.38 -4.43
N PHE A 260 10.18 3.26 -3.92
CA PHE A 260 11.35 3.24 -3.04
C PHE A 260 12.59 3.93 -3.65
N PRO A 261 13.02 3.64 -4.91
CA PRO A 261 14.13 4.36 -5.53
C PRO A 261 13.86 5.85 -5.75
N VAL A 262 12.60 6.22 -6.00
CA VAL A 262 12.19 7.64 -6.17
C VAL A 262 12.34 8.39 -4.85
N ILE A 263 11.91 7.81 -3.73
CA ILE A 263 12.07 8.38 -2.38
C ILE A 263 13.56 8.56 -2.06
N ILE A 264 14.39 7.56 -2.32
CA ILE A 264 15.85 7.65 -2.10
C ILE A 264 16.46 8.78 -2.94
N ALA A 265 16.08 8.90 -4.22
CA ALA A 265 16.60 9.96 -5.08
C ALA A 265 16.21 11.36 -4.58
N GLN A 266 14.99 11.53 -4.10
CA GLN A 266 14.53 12.77 -3.47
C GLN A 266 15.33 13.11 -2.20
N LEU A 267 15.71 12.09 -1.42
CA LEU A 267 16.56 12.26 -0.23
C LEU A 267 17.92 12.91 -0.56
N PHE A 268 18.53 12.55 -1.70
CA PHE A 268 19.78 13.16 -2.15
C PHE A 268 19.60 14.56 -2.75
N GLY A 269 18.38 15.09 -2.78
CA GLY A 269 18.08 16.46 -3.23
C GLY A 269 18.31 16.70 -4.71
N LYS A 270 18.44 15.67 -5.52
CA LYS A 270 18.60 15.75 -6.98
C LYS A 270 17.45 15.04 -7.67
N SER A 271 16.66 15.78 -8.44
CA SER A 271 15.71 15.17 -9.37
C SER A 271 16.47 14.58 -10.55
N TYR A 272 16.79 13.30 -10.48
CA TYR A 272 17.40 12.59 -11.59
C TYR A 272 16.36 12.35 -12.69
N GLU A 273 16.76 12.45 -13.97
CA GLU A 273 15.83 12.18 -15.07
C GLU A 273 15.24 10.77 -15.03
N TRP A 274 15.99 9.79 -14.51
CA TRP A 274 15.51 8.41 -14.39
C TRP A 274 14.34 8.25 -13.41
N THR A 275 14.19 9.12 -12.42
CA THR A 275 13.04 9.07 -11.49
C THR A 275 11.71 9.33 -12.19
N ARG A 276 11.72 10.08 -13.31
CA ARG A 276 10.53 10.33 -14.13
C ARG A 276 10.00 9.08 -14.83
N TYR A 277 10.86 8.08 -15.10
CA TYR A 277 10.43 6.79 -15.65
C TYR A 277 9.69 5.94 -14.63
N LEU A 278 10.06 6.06 -13.36
CA LEU A 278 9.46 5.30 -12.26
C LEU A 278 8.21 5.97 -11.69
N SER A 279 8.05 7.28 -11.91
CA SER A 279 6.97 8.09 -11.39
C SER A 279 5.68 7.89 -12.19
N SER A 280 4.57 7.52 -11.50
CA SER A 280 3.27 7.27 -12.12
C SER A 280 2.66 8.51 -12.78
N SER A 281 3.05 9.71 -12.36
CA SER A 281 2.57 10.99 -12.91
C SER A 281 2.96 11.23 -14.37
N TYR A 282 4.01 10.56 -14.85
CA TYR A 282 4.52 10.73 -16.21
C TYR A 282 4.09 9.62 -17.15
N TRP A 283 3.48 8.54 -16.63
CA TRP A 283 2.96 7.46 -17.46
C TRP A 283 1.78 7.96 -18.28
N CYS A 284 1.57 7.43 -19.46
CA CYS A 284 0.47 7.81 -20.36
C CYS A 284 0.39 9.31 -20.75
N ARG A 285 1.46 10.08 -20.60
CA ARG A 285 1.49 11.46 -21.03
C ARG A 285 1.78 11.55 -22.52
N ILE A 286 0.81 12.05 -23.30
CA ILE A 286 0.90 12.16 -24.77
C ILE A 286 2.11 12.99 -25.21
N SER A 287 2.50 14.01 -24.43
CA SER A 287 3.64 14.89 -24.72
C SER A 287 5.01 14.23 -24.52
N ALA A 288 5.11 13.09 -23.83
CA ALA A 288 6.38 12.46 -23.54
C ALA A 288 6.26 10.92 -23.45
N PRO A 289 6.02 10.23 -24.57
CA PRO A 289 5.73 8.80 -24.61
C PRO A 289 6.89 7.93 -24.09
N LYS A 290 8.12 8.46 -24.07
CA LYS A 290 9.29 7.74 -23.54
C LYS A 290 9.16 7.33 -22.08
N TYR A 291 8.39 8.05 -21.27
CA TYR A 291 8.18 7.71 -19.85
C TYR A 291 7.15 6.59 -19.65
N SER A 292 6.40 6.22 -20.69
CA SER A 292 5.49 5.06 -20.64
C SER A 292 6.21 3.72 -20.47
N ILE A 293 7.54 3.67 -20.62
CA ILE A 293 8.37 2.50 -20.26
C ILE A 293 8.16 2.13 -18.79
N GLY A 294 8.00 3.11 -17.89
CA GLY A 294 7.69 2.87 -16.48
C GLY A 294 6.38 2.11 -16.28
N LEU A 295 5.34 2.40 -17.07
CA LEU A 295 4.09 1.65 -17.06
C LEU A 295 4.30 0.19 -17.45
N ILE A 296 5.10 -0.07 -18.49
CA ILE A 296 5.41 -1.44 -18.92
C ILE A 296 6.14 -2.18 -17.80
N LEU A 297 7.13 -1.55 -17.19
CA LEU A 297 7.89 -2.11 -16.07
C LEU A 297 6.99 -2.39 -14.86
N TYR A 298 6.04 -1.50 -14.58
CA TYR A 298 5.03 -1.70 -13.54
C TYR A 298 4.14 -2.91 -13.85
N ILE A 299 3.58 -3.01 -15.07
CA ILE A 299 2.74 -4.14 -15.50
C ILE A 299 3.52 -5.46 -15.42
N VAL A 300 4.77 -5.48 -15.87
CA VAL A 300 5.64 -6.67 -15.78
C VAL A 300 5.87 -7.04 -14.30
N SER A 301 6.16 -6.08 -13.44
CA SER A 301 6.36 -6.30 -12.01
C SER A 301 5.09 -6.85 -11.34
N VAL A 302 3.92 -6.28 -11.64
CA VAL A 302 2.62 -6.76 -11.13
C VAL A 302 2.35 -8.17 -11.63
N SER A 303 2.55 -8.45 -12.92
CA SER A 303 2.31 -9.77 -13.51
C SER A 303 3.24 -10.82 -12.91
N TYR A 304 4.51 -10.49 -12.73
CA TYR A 304 5.49 -11.39 -12.11
C TYR A 304 5.09 -11.73 -10.67
N THR A 305 4.78 -10.73 -9.86
CA THR A 305 4.36 -10.95 -8.47
C THR A 305 3.01 -11.64 -8.37
N HIS A 306 2.08 -11.38 -9.29
CA HIS A 306 0.79 -12.07 -9.36
C HIS A 306 0.94 -13.57 -9.67
N LEU A 307 1.93 -13.95 -10.48
CA LEU A 307 2.21 -15.35 -10.80
C LEU A 307 2.99 -16.05 -9.68
N THR A 308 3.94 -15.36 -9.05
CA THR A 308 4.82 -15.97 -8.03
C THR A 308 4.16 -16.11 -6.66
N LEU A 309 3.36 -15.14 -6.23
CA LEU A 309 2.68 -15.18 -4.93
C LEU A 309 1.73 -16.40 -4.75
N PRO A 310 0.88 -16.76 -5.72
CA PRO A 310 -0.01 -17.92 -5.57
C PRO A 310 0.68 -19.25 -5.76
N THR A 311 1.90 -19.29 -6.34
CA THR A 311 2.69 -20.54 -6.47
C THR A 311 3.43 -20.89 -5.19
N ILE A 312 3.50 -19.97 -4.23
CA ILE A 312 3.99 -20.27 -2.88
C ILE A 312 2.89 -21.08 -2.19
N PRO A 313 3.12 -22.33 -1.81
CA PRO A 313 2.09 -23.11 -1.15
C PRO A 313 1.72 -22.43 0.16
N LEU A 314 0.52 -21.86 0.18
CA LEU A 314 -0.19 -21.48 1.40
C LEU A 314 -0.62 -22.79 2.06
N VAL A 315 0.32 -23.45 2.72
CA VAL A 315 0.04 -24.61 3.57
C VAL A 315 -0.27 -24.12 4.97
#